data_72f9ef7dda3a3a1c5f7d4e57ea70b2f6
#
_entry.id   72f9ef7dda3a3a1c5f7d4e57ea70b2f6
#
_cell.length_a   1.000
_cell.length_b   1.000
_cell.length_c   1.000
_cell.angle_alpha   90.00
_cell.angle_beta   90.00
_cell.angle_gamma   90.00
#
_symmetry.space_group_name_H-M   'P 1'
#
loop_
_entity.id
_entity.type
_entity.pdbx_description
1 polymer ?
#
loop_
_entity_poly.entity_id
_entity_poly.type
_entity_poly.pdbx_seq_one_letter_code
_entity_poly.pdbx_strand_id
1 'polypeptide(L)'
;MSSKYERELRQVLAGLTKGVNAVIKSCSEVEKAKMKLVEKRPFLVVRAAGSGIEGSGDLLALRGDICFPIEVKSSKEAKLYLSGRTVDQYNSLVYEGNRSCLMPLYAYRLKGVRGDSWKIFRVETETLHGKLRKLASFIPSLPLTRNGKPYLNWEKGLALNEFIAL
;
A
#
# COMPACT_ATOMS: atom_id res chain seq x y z
N MET A 1 -13.88 -8.27 -10.13
CA MET A 1 -13.17 -9.44 -9.65
C MET A 1 -11.87 -9.02 -9.00
N SER A 2 -11.55 -9.55 -7.83
CA SER A 2 -10.31 -9.22 -7.11
C SER A 2 -9.12 -9.88 -7.82
N SER A 3 -8.05 -9.12 -8.01
CA SER A 3 -6.82 -9.70 -8.54
C SER A 3 -6.18 -10.64 -7.51
N LYS A 4 -5.32 -11.53 -7.99
CA LYS A 4 -4.54 -12.44 -7.13
C LYS A 4 -3.75 -11.65 -6.08
N TYR A 5 -3.17 -10.52 -6.48
CA TYR A 5 -2.31 -9.73 -5.61
C TYR A 5 -3.09 -8.88 -4.61
N GLU A 6 -4.28 -8.42 -4.99
CA GLU A 6 -5.18 -7.79 -4.02
C GLU A 6 -5.55 -8.75 -2.89
N ARG A 7 -5.86 -10.01 -3.24
CA ARG A 7 -6.15 -11.05 -2.25
C ARG A 7 -4.94 -11.35 -1.36
N GLU A 8 -3.77 -11.44 -1.97
CA GLU A 8 -2.52 -11.68 -1.24
C GLU A 8 -2.29 -10.58 -0.18
N LEU A 9 -2.33 -9.32 -0.60
CA LEU A 9 -2.13 -8.20 0.31
C LEU A 9 -3.20 -8.14 1.40
N ARG A 10 -4.45 -8.35 1.03
CA ARG A 10 -5.56 -8.37 1.98
C ARG A 10 -5.36 -9.41 3.07
N GLN A 11 -4.96 -10.63 2.69
CA GLN A 11 -4.72 -11.70 3.65
C GLN A 11 -3.57 -11.37 4.60
N VAL A 12 -2.51 -10.78 4.09
CA VAL A 12 -1.36 -10.38 4.93
C VAL A 12 -1.78 -9.28 5.90
N LEU A 13 -2.40 -8.21 5.43
CA LEU A 13 -2.80 -7.08 6.28
C LEU A 13 -3.85 -7.50 7.32
N ALA A 14 -4.72 -8.44 6.97
CA ALA A 14 -5.70 -9.00 7.90
C ALA A 14 -5.08 -9.95 8.93
N GLY A 15 -3.78 -10.23 8.84
CA GLY A 15 -3.09 -11.10 9.79
C GLY A 15 -3.48 -12.58 9.70
N LEU A 16 -3.94 -13.03 8.53
CA LEU A 16 -4.29 -14.43 8.33
C LEU A 16 -3.01 -15.27 8.18
N THR A 17 -2.81 -16.20 9.10
CA THR A 17 -1.58 -17.02 9.19
C THR A 17 -1.21 -17.66 7.86
N LYS A 18 -2.17 -18.24 7.15
CA LYS A 18 -1.94 -18.86 5.84
C LYS A 18 -1.40 -17.87 4.81
N GLY A 19 -1.98 -16.68 4.75
CA GLY A 19 -1.56 -15.64 3.83
C GLY A 19 -0.17 -15.09 4.17
N VAL A 20 0.08 -14.84 5.45
CA VAL A 20 1.39 -14.39 5.94
C VAL A 20 2.46 -15.42 5.60
N ASN A 21 2.23 -16.70 5.91
CA ASN A 21 3.19 -17.76 5.63
C ASN A 21 3.50 -17.89 4.14
N ALA A 22 2.51 -17.71 3.28
CA ALA A 22 2.72 -17.78 1.83
C ALA A 22 3.66 -16.68 1.33
N VAL A 23 3.53 -15.47 1.87
CA VAL A 23 4.31 -14.30 1.43
C VAL A 23 5.74 -14.34 1.96
N ILE A 24 5.95 -14.87 3.16
CA ILE A 24 7.26 -14.83 3.83
C ILE A 24 8.20 -15.97 3.46
N LYS A 25 7.78 -16.92 2.64
CA LYS A 25 8.55 -18.14 2.32
C LYS A 25 10.01 -17.85 1.92
N SER A 26 10.23 -16.83 1.12
CA SER A 26 11.58 -16.48 0.63
C SER A 26 12.19 -15.29 1.35
N CYS A 27 11.56 -14.80 2.42
CA CYS A 27 12.07 -13.68 3.21
C CYS A 27 13.20 -14.12 4.15
N SER A 28 14.05 -13.16 4.53
CA SER A 28 15.05 -13.36 5.58
C SER A 28 14.36 -13.55 6.94
N GLU A 29 15.10 -14.04 7.93
CA GLU A 29 14.54 -14.23 9.28
C GLU A 29 14.08 -12.90 9.91
N VAL A 30 14.82 -11.81 9.65
CA VAL A 30 14.44 -10.48 10.13
C VAL A 30 13.13 -10.01 9.47
N GLU A 31 13.02 -10.17 8.16
CA GLU A 31 11.79 -9.84 7.42
C GLU A 31 10.60 -10.68 7.89
N LYS A 32 10.80 -11.98 8.08
CA LYS A 32 9.75 -12.87 8.60
C LYS A 32 9.25 -12.43 9.96
N ALA A 33 10.16 -12.10 10.88
CA ALA A 33 9.80 -11.64 12.21
C ALA A 33 8.95 -10.36 12.18
N LYS A 34 9.35 -9.40 11.35
CA LYS A 34 8.60 -8.15 11.18
C LYS A 34 7.23 -8.40 10.56
N MET A 35 7.16 -9.21 9.50
CA MET A 35 5.90 -9.51 8.82
C MET A 35 4.90 -10.19 9.75
N LYS A 36 5.36 -11.10 10.60
CA LYS A 36 4.51 -11.83 11.55
C LYS A 36 3.90 -10.92 12.63
N LEU A 37 4.42 -9.73 12.83
CA LEU A 37 3.81 -8.76 13.76
C LEU A 37 2.37 -8.42 13.39
N VAL A 38 1.99 -8.54 12.12
CA VAL A 38 0.62 -8.28 11.68
C VAL A 38 -0.39 -9.25 12.30
N GLU A 39 0.02 -10.45 12.67
CA GLU A 39 -0.86 -11.42 13.33
C GLU A 39 -1.30 -10.95 14.72
N LYS A 40 -0.48 -10.12 15.38
CA LYS A 40 -0.79 -9.53 16.68
C LYS A 40 -1.48 -8.16 16.56
N ARG A 41 -1.29 -7.47 15.44
CA ARG A 41 -1.82 -6.15 15.17
C ARG A 41 -2.46 -6.09 13.78
N PRO A 42 -3.48 -6.92 13.52
CA PRO A 42 -4.09 -6.99 12.20
C PRO A 42 -4.91 -5.75 11.87
N PHE A 43 -5.12 -5.55 10.59
CA PHE A 43 -6.10 -4.60 10.08
C PHE A 43 -7.41 -5.32 9.77
N LEU A 44 -8.51 -4.61 9.91
CA LEU A 44 -9.74 -4.98 9.24
C LEU A 44 -9.60 -4.51 7.79
N VAL A 45 -9.65 -5.43 6.84
CA VAL A 45 -9.45 -5.08 5.44
C VAL A 45 -10.71 -5.33 4.64
N VAL A 46 -11.19 -4.28 3.98
CA VAL A 46 -12.40 -4.31 3.16
C VAL A 46 -12.00 -4.11 1.71
N ARG A 47 -12.54 -4.93 0.83
CA ARG A 47 -12.36 -4.76 -0.61
C ARG A 47 -13.31 -3.67 -1.11
N ALA A 48 -12.76 -2.61 -1.66
CA ALA A 48 -13.52 -1.47 -2.19
C ALA A 48 -13.67 -1.50 -3.71
N ALA A 49 -12.92 -2.35 -4.40
CA ALA A 49 -12.98 -2.49 -5.85
C ALA A 49 -14.37 -2.89 -6.33
N GLY A 50 -14.86 -2.23 -7.39
CA GLY A 50 -16.19 -2.48 -7.93
C GLY A 50 -17.33 -1.77 -7.19
N SER A 51 -17.02 -0.99 -6.14
CA SER A 51 -18.02 -0.22 -5.40
C SER A 51 -18.59 0.96 -6.19
N GLY A 52 -17.91 1.38 -7.25
CA GLY A 52 -18.26 2.59 -8.01
C GLY A 52 -17.83 3.88 -7.33
N ILE A 53 -17.16 3.80 -6.19
CA ILE A 53 -16.65 4.96 -5.45
C ILE A 53 -15.21 5.24 -5.88
N GLU A 54 -14.99 6.39 -6.48
CA GLU A 54 -13.65 6.84 -6.83
C GLU A 54 -12.89 7.31 -5.60
N GLY A 55 -11.56 7.12 -5.61
CA GLY A 55 -10.69 7.60 -4.54
C GLY A 55 -10.61 6.73 -3.30
N SER A 56 -11.35 5.61 -3.25
CA SER A 56 -11.25 4.64 -2.15
C SER A 56 -10.13 3.62 -2.34
N GLY A 57 -9.58 3.52 -3.56
CA GLY A 57 -8.60 2.50 -3.92
C GLY A 57 -9.25 1.12 -4.08
N ASP A 58 -8.41 0.09 -4.07
CA ASP A 58 -8.85 -1.30 -4.18
C ASP A 58 -9.23 -1.89 -2.83
N LEU A 59 -8.56 -1.47 -1.77
CA LEU A 59 -8.74 -1.95 -0.41
C LEU A 59 -8.84 -0.78 0.57
N LEU A 60 -9.59 -0.99 1.65
CA LEU A 60 -9.55 -0.14 2.83
C LEU A 60 -8.99 -0.95 3.99
N ALA A 61 -7.92 -0.49 4.60
CA ALA A 61 -7.32 -1.13 5.76
C ALA A 61 -7.54 -0.25 6.99
N LEU A 62 -8.23 -0.80 7.99
CA LEU A 62 -8.64 -0.06 9.18
C LEU A 62 -8.06 -0.72 10.43
N ARG A 63 -7.55 0.09 11.35
CA ARG A 63 -7.11 -0.37 12.66
C ARG A 63 -7.22 0.78 13.65
N GLY A 64 -8.10 0.66 14.64
CA GLY A 64 -8.35 1.75 15.58
C GLY A 64 -8.86 3.00 14.88
N ASP A 65 -8.16 4.10 15.05
CA ASP A 65 -8.45 5.39 14.40
C ASP A 65 -7.70 5.62 13.08
N ILE A 66 -7.09 4.57 12.54
CA ILE A 66 -6.32 4.64 11.29
C ILE A 66 -7.11 3.98 10.16
N CYS A 67 -7.19 4.66 9.01
CA CYS A 67 -7.74 4.10 7.80
C CYS A 67 -6.83 4.43 6.62
N PHE A 68 -6.42 3.40 5.87
CA PHE A 68 -5.64 3.54 4.65
C PHE A 68 -6.46 3.08 3.45
N PRO A 69 -6.90 4.00 2.58
CA PRO A 69 -7.29 3.61 1.22
C PRO A 69 -6.03 3.13 0.47
N ILE A 70 -6.09 1.95 -0.13
CA ILE A 70 -4.91 1.35 -0.77
C ILE A 70 -5.21 1.03 -2.22
N GLU A 71 -4.41 1.58 -3.13
CA GLU A 71 -4.39 1.20 -4.55
C GLU A 71 -3.31 0.14 -4.74
N VAL A 72 -3.69 -1.00 -5.31
CA VAL A 72 -2.79 -2.13 -5.51
C VAL A 72 -2.31 -2.16 -6.95
N LYS A 73 -1.00 -2.21 -7.15
CA LYS A 73 -0.37 -2.32 -8.46
C LYS A 73 0.62 -3.49 -8.46
N SER A 74 0.79 -4.11 -9.60
CA SER A 74 1.79 -5.16 -9.79
C SER A 74 2.34 -5.10 -11.20
N SER A 75 3.63 -5.41 -11.35
CA SER A 75 4.31 -5.40 -12.64
C SER A 75 5.60 -6.20 -12.54
N LYS A 76 6.17 -6.53 -13.69
CA LYS A 76 7.52 -7.10 -13.79
C LYS A 76 8.59 -6.01 -13.82
N GLU A 77 8.17 -4.75 -14.03
CA GLU A 77 9.07 -3.61 -14.14
C GLU A 77 9.19 -2.89 -12.81
N ALA A 78 10.42 -2.48 -12.44
CA ALA A 78 10.64 -1.72 -11.21
C ALA A 78 9.97 -0.35 -11.26
N LYS A 79 9.88 0.26 -12.44
CA LYS A 79 9.23 1.55 -12.64
C LYS A 79 7.90 1.38 -13.35
N LEU A 80 6.87 2.01 -12.81
CA LEU A 80 5.53 2.01 -13.41
C LEU A 80 5.03 3.46 -13.47
N TYR A 81 4.88 3.95 -14.69
CA TYR A 81 4.42 5.32 -14.92
C TYR A 81 2.90 5.36 -14.98
N LEU A 82 2.34 6.40 -14.35
CA LEU A 82 0.89 6.60 -14.39
C LEU A 82 0.52 7.35 -15.69
N SER A 83 -0.57 6.91 -16.33
CA SER A 83 -1.06 7.53 -17.55
C SER A 83 -2.56 7.28 -17.70
N GLY A 84 -3.27 8.21 -18.36
CA GLY A 84 -4.70 8.08 -18.59
C GLY A 84 -5.48 7.82 -17.31
N ARG A 85 -6.22 6.71 -17.29
CA ARG A 85 -7.06 6.33 -16.15
C ARG A 85 -6.29 6.23 -14.83
N THR A 86 -5.04 5.80 -14.86
CA THR A 86 -4.25 5.66 -13.62
C THR A 86 -3.85 7.01 -13.04
N VAL A 87 -3.70 8.05 -13.87
CA VAL A 87 -3.54 9.42 -13.39
C VAL A 87 -4.83 9.89 -12.69
N ASP A 88 -5.98 9.60 -13.28
CA ASP A 88 -7.27 9.96 -12.68
C ASP A 88 -7.47 9.26 -11.33
N GLN A 89 -7.08 7.99 -11.23
CA GLN A 89 -7.10 7.25 -9.96
C GLN A 89 -6.24 7.94 -8.91
N TYR A 90 -5.03 8.36 -9.27
CA TYR A 90 -4.14 9.08 -8.36
C TYR A 90 -4.76 10.40 -7.89
N ASN A 91 -5.30 11.19 -8.82
CA ASN A 91 -5.92 12.46 -8.50
C ASN A 91 -7.15 12.29 -7.59
N SER A 92 -7.93 11.23 -7.80
CA SER A 92 -9.07 10.90 -6.94
C SER A 92 -8.63 10.52 -5.53
N LEU A 93 -7.53 9.80 -5.39
CA LEU A 93 -6.95 9.47 -4.08
C LEU A 93 -6.47 10.73 -3.36
N VAL A 94 -5.82 11.66 -4.05
CA VAL A 94 -5.41 12.95 -3.49
C VAL A 94 -6.63 13.73 -3.00
N TYR A 95 -7.66 13.83 -3.84
CA TYR A 95 -8.88 14.56 -3.52
C TYR A 95 -9.58 13.98 -2.28
N GLU A 96 -9.82 12.67 -2.27
CA GLU A 96 -10.48 12.00 -1.14
C GLU A 96 -9.61 12.03 0.12
N GLY A 97 -8.30 11.85 -0.02
CA GLY A 97 -7.38 11.93 1.11
C GLY A 97 -7.41 13.29 1.78
N ASN A 98 -7.37 14.35 0.99
CA ASN A 98 -7.46 15.71 1.53
C ASN A 98 -8.82 16.01 2.16
N ARG A 99 -9.90 15.62 1.49
CA ARG A 99 -11.26 15.89 1.95
C ARG A 99 -11.59 15.14 3.25
N SER A 100 -11.11 13.91 3.37
CA SER A 100 -11.44 13.01 4.48
C SER A 100 -10.34 12.90 5.54
N CYS A 101 -9.26 13.68 5.41
CA CYS A 101 -8.10 13.64 6.32
C CYS A 101 -7.49 12.24 6.42
N LEU A 102 -7.41 11.52 5.31
CA LEU A 102 -6.83 10.19 5.22
C LEU A 102 -5.49 10.21 4.48
N MET A 103 -4.71 9.17 4.68
CA MET A 103 -3.45 8.97 3.96
C MET A 103 -3.61 7.77 3.03
N PRO A 104 -3.94 7.99 1.74
CA PRO A 104 -4.00 6.90 0.80
C PRO A 104 -2.61 6.33 0.54
N LEU A 105 -2.55 5.04 0.23
CA LEU A 105 -1.32 4.33 -0.04
C LEU A 105 -1.38 3.66 -1.42
N TYR A 106 -0.20 3.50 -2.01
CA TYR A 106 0.02 2.54 -3.08
C TYR A 106 0.79 1.35 -2.53
N ALA A 107 0.32 0.16 -2.83
CA ALA A 107 1.04 -1.07 -2.58
C ALA A 107 1.49 -1.63 -3.92
N TYR A 108 2.80 -1.67 -4.15
CA TYR A 108 3.38 -2.08 -5.43
C TYR A 108 4.15 -3.38 -5.28
N ARG A 109 3.67 -4.42 -5.97
CA ARG A 109 4.31 -5.73 -5.99
C ARG A 109 5.14 -5.89 -7.25
N LEU A 110 6.42 -6.17 -7.07
CA LEU A 110 7.31 -6.51 -8.17
C LEU A 110 7.32 -8.04 -8.35
N LYS A 111 6.91 -8.48 -9.55
CA LYS A 111 6.84 -9.90 -9.88
C LYS A 111 8.23 -10.49 -10.09
N GLY A 112 8.43 -11.72 -9.64
CA GLY A 112 9.70 -12.44 -9.83
C GLY A 112 10.79 -12.11 -8.80
N VAL A 113 10.49 -11.31 -7.79
CA VAL A 113 11.44 -10.97 -6.72
C VAL A 113 11.34 -11.99 -5.59
N ARG A 114 12.49 -12.43 -5.10
CA ARG A 114 12.58 -13.22 -3.87
C ARG A 114 12.60 -12.29 -2.66
N GLY A 115 12.06 -12.77 -1.54
CA GLY A 115 11.95 -11.98 -0.33
C GLY A 115 10.67 -11.16 -0.32
N ASP A 116 10.70 -10.01 0.36
CA ASP A 116 9.57 -9.11 0.43
C ASP A 116 9.38 -8.40 -0.92
N SER A 117 8.38 -8.81 -1.67
CA SER A 117 8.09 -8.30 -3.01
C SER A 117 7.19 -7.08 -3.03
N TRP A 118 6.68 -6.66 -1.88
CA TRP A 118 5.78 -5.53 -1.76
C TRP A 118 6.50 -4.29 -1.26
N LYS A 119 6.17 -3.15 -1.86
CA LYS A 119 6.62 -1.82 -1.40
C LYS A 119 5.42 -0.91 -1.22
N ILE A 120 5.48 -0.10 -0.17
CA ILE A 120 4.41 0.84 0.18
C ILE A 120 4.88 2.26 -0.08
N PHE A 121 3.99 3.06 -0.67
CA PHE A 121 4.16 4.50 -0.89
C PHE A 121 2.95 5.22 -0.35
N ARG A 122 3.12 6.42 0.17
CA ARG A 122 1.99 7.28 0.52
C ARG A 122 1.65 8.21 -0.64
N VAL A 123 0.38 8.52 -0.75
CA VAL A 123 -0.09 9.61 -1.59
C VAL A 123 0.00 10.87 -0.74
N GLU A 124 0.72 11.87 -1.21
CA GLU A 124 0.92 13.10 -0.45
C GLU A 124 -0.38 13.89 -0.35
N THR A 125 -0.74 14.26 0.89
CA THR A 125 -1.93 15.06 1.20
C THR A 125 -1.56 16.12 2.24
N GLU A 126 -2.37 17.18 2.33
CA GLU A 126 -2.04 18.35 3.13
C GLU A 126 -2.75 18.40 4.49
N THR A 127 -3.66 17.45 4.74
CA THR A 127 -4.57 17.51 5.89
C THR A 127 -4.25 16.52 7.00
N LEU A 128 -3.07 15.87 6.94
CA LEU A 128 -2.70 14.85 7.92
C LEU A 128 -2.39 15.46 9.29
N HIS A 129 -2.87 14.78 10.33
CA HIS A 129 -2.56 15.14 11.73
C HIS A 129 -2.51 13.85 12.57
N GLY A 130 -2.04 13.99 13.82
CA GLY A 130 -1.98 12.89 14.76
C GLY A 130 -1.09 11.74 14.29
N LYS A 131 -1.56 10.52 14.46
CA LYS A 131 -0.82 9.29 14.11
C LYS A 131 -0.47 9.20 12.63
N LEU A 132 -1.40 9.61 11.75
CA LEU A 132 -1.15 9.58 10.30
C LEU A 132 0.00 10.49 9.90
N ARG A 133 0.06 11.70 10.48
CA ARG A 133 1.16 12.62 10.21
C ARG A 133 2.50 12.03 10.65
N LYS A 134 2.51 11.37 11.80
CA LYS A 134 3.71 10.68 12.30
C LYS A 134 4.13 9.54 11.37
N LEU A 135 3.17 8.70 10.96
CA LEU A 135 3.44 7.60 10.04
C LEU A 135 3.93 8.09 8.68
N ALA A 136 3.41 9.22 8.20
CA ALA A 136 3.83 9.80 6.92
C ALA A 136 5.33 10.11 6.87
N SER A 137 5.96 10.40 8.00
CA SER A 137 7.40 10.65 8.05
C SER A 137 8.24 9.39 7.77
N PHE A 138 7.65 8.19 7.91
CA PHE A 138 8.33 6.91 7.66
C PHE A 138 7.97 6.27 6.33
N ILE A 139 6.92 6.75 5.67
CA ILE A 139 6.42 6.16 4.43
C ILE A 139 6.72 7.14 3.29
N PRO A 140 7.54 6.75 2.29
CA PRO A 140 7.88 7.65 1.21
C PRO A 140 6.67 7.97 0.33
N SER A 141 6.62 9.19 -0.19
CA SER A 141 5.65 9.55 -1.23
C SER A 141 6.07 8.96 -2.57
N LEU A 142 5.14 8.90 -3.53
CA LEU A 142 5.48 8.52 -4.89
C LEU A 142 6.55 9.47 -5.42
N PRO A 143 7.62 8.97 -6.06
CA PRO A 143 8.60 9.83 -6.70
C PRO A 143 7.98 10.56 -7.89
N LEU A 144 8.57 11.67 -8.27
CA LEU A 144 8.11 12.49 -9.39
C LEU A 144 9.06 12.37 -10.57
N THR A 145 8.50 12.32 -11.77
CA THR A 145 9.27 12.41 -13.02
C THR A 145 9.89 13.80 -13.16
N ARG A 146 10.76 13.99 -14.16
CA ARG A 146 11.34 15.28 -14.48
C ARG A 146 10.26 16.37 -14.68
N ASN A 147 9.10 15.99 -15.21
CA ASN A 147 7.97 16.90 -15.45
C ASN A 147 7.02 17.01 -14.26
N GLY A 148 7.41 16.50 -13.09
CA GLY A 148 6.61 16.60 -11.87
C GLY A 148 5.43 15.64 -11.80
N LYS A 149 5.40 14.58 -12.61
CA LYS A 149 4.33 13.59 -12.59
C LYS A 149 4.68 12.44 -11.64
N PRO A 150 3.74 12.00 -10.78
CA PRO A 150 4.00 10.87 -9.89
C PRO A 150 4.13 9.56 -10.67
N TYR A 151 5.00 8.69 -10.20
CA TYR A 151 5.17 7.34 -10.73
C TYR A 151 5.60 6.39 -9.62
N LEU A 152 5.55 5.10 -9.87
CA LEU A 152 6.03 4.10 -8.92
C LEU A 152 7.44 3.66 -9.32
N ASN A 153 8.33 3.64 -8.33
CA ASN A 153 9.65 3.03 -8.46
C ASN A 153 9.83 2.10 -7.27
N TRP A 154 9.74 0.81 -7.53
CA TRP A 154 9.74 -0.21 -6.48
C TRP A 154 10.92 -0.07 -5.51
N GLU A 155 12.07 0.29 -6.03
CA GLU A 155 13.29 0.42 -5.21
C GLU A 155 13.22 1.55 -4.19
N LYS A 156 12.35 2.55 -4.42
CA LYS A 156 12.20 3.72 -3.55
C LYS A 156 11.10 3.58 -2.51
N GLY A 157 10.35 2.48 -2.54
CA GLY A 157 9.26 2.27 -1.59
C GLY A 157 9.72 1.70 -0.26
N LEU A 158 8.83 1.75 0.72
CA LEU A 158 9.04 1.12 2.02
C LEU A 158 8.64 -0.36 1.92
N ALA A 159 9.51 -1.26 2.32
CA ALA A 159 9.19 -2.69 2.31
C ALA A 159 7.98 -2.98 3.20
N LEU A 160 7.12 -3.90 2.77
CA LEU A 160 5.90 -4.24 3.51
C LEU A 160 6.20 -4.69 4.94
N ASN A 161 7.24 -5.49 5.15
CA ASN A 161 7.63 -5.93 6.48
C ASN A 161 7.97 -4.75 7.41
N GLU A 162 8.62 -3.72 6.88
CA GLU A 162 8.93 -2.51 7.63
C GLU A 162 7.69 -1.66 7.90
N PHE A 163 6.79 -1.60 6.92
CA PHE A 163 5.49 -0.92 7.10
C PHE A 163 4.68 -1.56 8.23
N ILE A 164 4.61 -2.89 8.25
CA ILE A 164 3.90 -3.64 9.30
C ILE A 164 4.51 -3.39 10.68
N ALA A 165 5.83 -3.20 10.74
CA ALA A 165 6.54 -2.98 12.00
C ALA A 165 6.43 -1.55 12.55
N LEU A 166 5.82 -0.63 11.82
CA LEU A 166 5.65 0.77 12.27
C LEU A 166 4.72 0.93 13.48
#